data_ff4784eb78a2a91a70954664fe5625a5
#
_entry.id   ff4784eb78a2a91a70954664fe5625a5
#
_cell.length_a   1.000
_cell.length_b   1.000
_cell.length_c   1.000
_cell.angle_alpha   90.00
_cell.angle_beta   90.00
_cell.angle_gamma   90.00
#
_symmetry.space_group_name_H-M   'P 1'
#
loop_
_entity.id
_entity.type
_entity.pdbx_description
1 polymer ?
#
loop_
_entity_poly.entity_id
_entity_poly.type
_entity_poly.pdbx_seq_one_letter_code
_entity_poly.pdbx_strand_id
1 'polypeptide(L)'
;MRRRRRNRSPFPCGQPWTHVNSGITIPAALDELPRVRATSFAAPELDISQNFASEDGRESLTIQIFRNTNGSVPVWFAQAERAILLRADLKNPVLAVPVTAFTPPGQSAASGLKAVFAPEEVEGIRSTGVALFVVGDWYVKLRANSASLIPSDMSGWMEGVIAELTLPAGSAPAAAPIADCAARLDFPDTSADSTLPAAMLTAGVKDAAARIESPRWCLDRVVRGNQAVYRPDGASDRYLFAAGDSGKAFAVQPHGAAATRYHSINFLTADRTFTLPAQAALPPPQRLLDLAAAKRSVAASKTWPTP
;
A
#
# COMPACT_ATOMS: atom_id res chain seq x y z
N MET A 1 4.03 4.88 28.33
CA MET A 1 4.32 4.69 26.89
C MET A 1 5.61 3.87 26.73
N ARG A 2 5.54 2.57 26.42
CA ARG A 2 6.73 1.74 26.11
C ARG A 2 7.09 2.02 24.66
N ARG A 3 8.24 2.67 24.39
CA ARG A 3 8.83 2.75 23.05
C ARG A 3 9.05 1.32 22.55
N ARG A 4 8.30 0.91 21.48
CA ARG A 4 8.59 -0.31 20.74
C ARG A 4 10.03 -0.19 20.24
N ARG A 5 10.91 -1.07 20.72
CA ARG A 5 12.26 -1.22 20.16
C ARG A 5 12.04 -1.62 18.69
N ARG A 6 12.43 -0.73 17.76
CA ARG A 6 12.54 -1.08 16.34
C ARG A 6 13.57 -2.19 16.28
N ASN A 7 13.13 -3.40 15.93
CA ASN A 7 14.04 -4.49 15.65
C ASN A 7 14.90 -4.07 14.45
N ARG A 8 16.16 -3.74 14.71
CA ARG A 8 17.15 -3.64 13.64
C ARG A 8 17.40 -5.08 13.22
N SER A 9 16.94 -5.44 11.99
CA SER A 9 17.29 -6.73 11.43
C SER A 9 18.80 -6.79 11.21
N PRO A 10 19.46 -7.88 11.56
CA PRO A 10 20.91 -8.03 11.40
C PRO A 10 21.24 -8.37 9.92
N PHE A 11 20.95 -7.43 9.00
CA PHE A 11 21.40 -7.59 7.62
C PHE A 11 22.86 -7.14 7.51
N PRO A 12 23.74 -7.98 6.95
CA PRO A 12 25.10 -7.56 6.65
C PRO A 12 25.03 -6.43 5.59
N CYS A 13 25.55 -5.26 5.94
CA CYS A 13 25.47 -4.08 5.07
C CYS A 13 26.21 -4.25 3.71
N GLY A 14 27.14 -5.16 3.60
CA GLY A 14 27.99 -5.33 2.41
C GLY A 14 27.69 -6.56 1.54
N GLN A 15 26.52 -7.21 1.66
CA GLN A 15 26.15 -8.39 0.88
C GLN A 15 24.77 -8.27 0.25
N PRO A 16 24.51 -8.89 -0.89
CA PRO A 16 23.17 -9.03 -1.44
C PRO A 16 22.25 -9.69 -0.39
N TRP A 17 20.99 -9.29 -0.41
CA TRP A 17 19.97 -9.86 0.47
C TRP A 17 18.78 -10.37 -0.33
N THR A 18 18.36 -11.59 -0.05
CA THR A 18 17.19 -12.20 -0.67
C THR A 18 16.04 -12.23 0.33
N HIS A 19 14.92 -11.65 -0.03
CA HIS A 19 13.67 -11.72 0.73
C HIS A 19 13.14 -13.15 0.68
N VAL A 20 13.19 -13.84 1.82
CA VAL A 20 12.92 -15.28 1.91
C VAL A 20 11.52 -15.66 1.42
N ASN A 21 10.54 -14.78 1.61
CA ASN A 21 9.15 -15.06 1.29
C ASN A 21 8.79 -14.80 -0.19
N SER A 22 9.53 -13.94 -0.90
CA SER A 22 9.23 -13.58 -2.30
C SER A 22 10.30 -14.02 -3.29
N GLY A 23 11.50 -14.37 -2.82
CA GLY A 23 12.66 -14.64 -3.68
C GLY A 23 13.27 -13.38 -4.34
N ILE A 24 12.78 -12.19 -4.03
CA ILE A 24 13.35 -10.92 -4.52
C ILE A 24 14.74 -10.75 -3.92
N THR A 25 15.75 -10.53 -4.75
CA THR A 25 17.11 -10.24 -4.28
C THR A 25 17.45 -8.78 -4.54
N ILE A 26 17.93 -8.11 -3.50
CA ILE A 26 18.37 -6.71 -3.53
C ILE A 26 19.90 -6.71 -3.34
N PRO A 27 20.67 -6.09 -4.26
CA PRO A 27 22.13 -5.95 -4.13
C PRO A 27 22.56 -5.24 -2.84
N ALA A 28 23.84 -5.31 -2.51
CA ALA A 28 24.41 -4.58 -1.38
C ALA A 28 24.47 -3.07 -1.62
N ALA A 29 24.57 -2.67 -2.87
CA ALA A 29 24.45 -1.30 -3.34
C ALA A 29 23.50 -1.26 -4.55
N LEU A 30 22.85 -0.13 -4.77
CA LEU A 30 22.01 0.17 -5.93
C LEU A 30 22.50 1.48 -6.53
N ASP A 31 22.84 1.48 -7.82
CA ASP A 31 23.48 2.60 -8.50
C ASP A 31 24.65 3.18 -7.66
N GLU A 32 25.55 2.29 -7.22
CA GLU A 32 26.69 2.59 -6.34
C GLU A 32 26.33 3.11 -4.94
N LEU A 33 25.06 3.36 -4.63
CA LEU A 33 24.62 3.76 -3.29
C LEU A 33 24.64 2.55 -2.35
N PRO A 34 25.45 2.54 -1.29
CA PRO A 34 25.50 1.43 -0.34
C PRO A 34 24.23 1.36 0.49
N ARG A 35 23.86 0.14 0.91
CA ARG A 35 22.80 -0.07 1.87
C ARG A 35 23.22 0.43 3.24
N VAL A 36 22.55 1.48 3.74
CA VAL A 36 22.87 2.10 5.03
C VAL A 36 21.98 1.60 6.18
N ARG A 37 20.80 1.05 5.85
CA ARG A 37 19.84 0.60 6.85
C ARG A 37 18.82 -0.38 6.29
N ALA A 38 18.36 -1.33 7.14
CA ALA A 38 17.16 -2.12 6.91
C ALA A 38 16.23 -2.03 8.14
N THR A 39 14.91 -2.03 7.91
CA THR A 39 13.91 -1.94 8.98
C THR A 39 12.75 -2.87 8.66
N SER A 40 12.45 -3.80 9.56
CA SER A 40 11.25 -4.64 9.50
C SER A 40 10.10 -3.98 10.26
N PHE A 41 8.95 -3.81 9.62
CA PHE A 41 7.73 -3.24 10.19
C PHE A 41 6.73 -4.32 10.61
N ALA A 42 6.83 -5.50 10.01
CA ALA A 42 6.03 -6.68 10.36
C ALA A 42 6.87 -7.95 10.24
N ALA A 43 6.79 -8.84 11.25
CA ALA A 43 7.50 -10.11 11.27
C ALA A 43 6.63 -11.23 10.66
N PRO A 44 7.24 -12.25 10.05
CA PRO A 44 8.64 -12.39 9.66
C PRO A 44 8.88 -11.73 8.28
N GLU A 45 9.37 -10.49 8.25
CA GLU A 45 9.68 -9.73 7.02
C GLU A 45 8.49 -9.46 6.09
N LEU A 46 7.27 -9.43 6.63
CA LEU A 46 6.05 -9.19 5.85
C LEU A 46 5.86 -7.72 5.40
N ASP A 47 6.63 -6.83 5.96
CA ASP A 47 6.78 -5.43 5.58
C ASP A 47 8.19 -4.99 5.99
N ILE A 48 9.06 -4.82 5.01
CA ILE A 48 10.48 -4.50 5.23
C ILE A 48 10.91 -3.40 4.27
N SER A 49 11.71 -2.46 4.77
CA SER A 49 12.38 -1.46 3.95
C SER A 49 13.89 -1.51 4.10
N GLN A 50 14.57 -1.21 3.00
CA GLN A 50 16.01 -1.03 2.92
C GLN A 50 16.31 0.35 2.38
N ASN A 51 17.21 1.07 3.05
CA ASN A 51 17.60 2.42 2.69
C ASN A 51 19.02 2.39 2.13
N PHE A 52 19.24 3.10 1.05
CA PHE A 52 20.50 3.30 0.36
C PHE A 52 20.76 4.79 0.28
N ALA A 53 22.00 5.22 0.41
CA ALA A 53 22.34 6.63 0.32
C ALA A 53 23.79 6.83 -0.11
N SER A 54 24.06 7.91 -0.83
CA SER A 54 25.41 8.40 -1.06
C SER A 54 26.09 8.84 0.23
N GLU A 55 27.40 8.87 0.26
CA GLU A 55 28.18 9.25 1.44
C GLU A 55 27.87 10.67 1.91
N ASP A 56 27.65 11.58 0.96
CA ASP A 56 27.29 12.98 1.21
C ASP A 56 25.79 13.19 1.48
N GLY A 57 24.98 12.13 1.37
CA GLY A 57 23.52 12.16 1.58
C GLY A 57 22.71 12.86 0.52
N ARG A 58 23.33 13.22 -0.64
CA ARG A 58 22.64 13.93 -1.72
C ARG A 58 21.69 13.05 -2.51
N GLU A 59 21.97 11.74 -2.56
CA GLU A 59 21.14 10.75 -3.26
C GLU A 59 20.67 9.72 -2.23
N SER A 60 19.40 9.37 -2.25
CA SER A 60 18.87 8.35 -1.37
C SER A 60 17.73 7.55 -2.00
N LEU A 61 17.73 6.26 -1.71
CA LEU A 61 16.75 5.30 -2.16
C LEU A 61 16.16 4.54 -0.99
N THR A 62 14.90 4.17 -1.10
CA THR A 62 14.25 3.21 -0.21
C THR A 62 13.53 2.17 -1.03
N ILE A 63 13.93 0.91 -0.90
CA ILE A 63 13.16 -0.23 -1.42
C ILE A 63 12.35 -0.79 -0.26
N GLN A 64 11.03 -0.82 -0.39
CA GLN A 64 10.13 -1.45 0.55
C GLN A 64 9.41 -2.63 -0.11
N ILE A 65 9.48 -3.80 0.52
CA ILE A 65 8.73 -4.99 0.12
C ILE A 65 7.66 -5.21 1.17
N PHE A 66 6.40 -5.27 0.75
CA PHE A 66 5.28 -5.51 1.66
C PHE A 66 4.21 -6.40 1.01
N ARG A 67 3.46 -7.10 1.85
CA ARG A 67 2.48 -8.09 1.39
C ARG A 67 1.31 -7.46 0.64
N ASN A 68 0.93 -8.09 -0.48
CA ASN A 68 -0.31 -7.79 -1.19
C ASN A 68 -1.49 -8.43 -0.45
N THR A 69 -2.04 -7.71 0.52
CA THR A 69 -3.18 -8.19 1.32
C THR A 69 -4.51 -7.90 0.65
N ASN A 70 -4.61 -6.80 -0.09
CA ASN A 70 -5.82 -6.36 -0.79
C ASN A 70 -5.49 -5.22 -1.77
N GLY A 71 -6.44 -4.86 -2.65
CA GLY A 71 -6.28 -3.81 -3.63
C GLY A 71 -5.45 -4.24 -4.84
N SER A 72 -4.81 -3.28 -5.48
CA SER A 72 -4.01 -3.45 -6.70
C SER A 72 -2.89 -2.42 -6.77
N VAL A 73 -2.00 -2.54 -7.77
CA VAL A 73 -0.92 -1.56 -8.01
C VAL A 73 -1.46 -0.13 -8.10
N PRO A 74 -2.51 0.19 -8.87
CA PRO A 74 -3.07 1.55 -8.90
C PRO A 74 -3.47 2.10 -7.53
N VAL A 75 -4.13 1.29 -6.69
CA VAL A 75 -4.57 1.69 -5.35
C VAL A 75 -3.38 2.06 -4.46
N TRP A 76 -2.40 1.17 -4.36
CA TRP A 76 -1.26 1.38 -3.48
C TRP A 76 -0.26 2.40 -4.02
N PHE A 77 -0.21 2.56 -5.35
CA PHE A 77 0.55 3.64 -5.97
C PHE A 77 -0.06 5.00 -5.63
N ALA A 78 -1.37 5.19 -5.77
CA ALA A 78 -2.04 6.43 -5.38
C ALA A 78 -1.85 6.76 -3.88
N GLN A 79 -1.80 5.73 -3.02
CA GLN A 79 -1.45 5.92 -1.60
C GLN A 79 0.00 6.35 -1.41
N ALA A 80 0.93 5.81 -2.20
CA ALA A 80 2.34 6.18 -2.15
C ALA A 80 2.60 7.60 -2.65
N GLU A 81 1.91 8.05 -3.73
CA GLU A 81 1.92 9.43 -4.20
C GLU A 81 1.41 10.38 -3.12
N ARG A 82 0.26 10.06 -2.53
CA ARG A 82 -0.30 10.86 -1.44
C ARG A 82 0.66 10.97 -0.26
N ALA A 83 1.37 9.90 0.07
CA ALA A 83 2.35 9.94 1.14
C ALA A 83 3.54 10.87 0.82
N ILE A 84 3.88 11.09 -0.45
CA ILE A 84 4.86 12.11 -0.88
C ILE A 84 4.27 13.51 -0.70
N LEU A 85 3.06 13.75 -1.20
CA LEU A 85 2.39 15.05 -1.12
C LEU A 85 2.17 15.53 0.32
N LEU A 86 2.13 14.62 1.28
CA LEU A 86 1.95 14.91 2.71
C LEU A 86 3.27 15.09 3.49
N ARG A 87 4.42 14.95 2.83
CA ARG A 87 5.71 15.13 3.47
C ARG A 87 6.01 16.60 3.70
N ALA A 88 6.01 17.01 4.98
CA ALA A 88 6.29 18.39 5.36
C ALA A 88 7.70 18.87 4.96
N ASP A 89 8.65 17.94 4.91
CA ASP A 89 10.04 18.19 4.49
C ASP A 89 10.21 18.44 3.00
N LEU A 90 9.18 18.15 2.18
CA LEU A 90 9.17 18.43 0.74
C LEU A 90 8.41 19.71 0.37
N LYS A 91 7.78 20.39 1.33
CA LYS A 91 7.01 21.64 1.11
C LYS A 91 6.15 21.56 -0.16
N ASN A 92 4.95 21.16 -0.13
CA ASN A 92 4.00 21.12 -1.27
C ASN A 92 4.62 20.65 -2.61
N PRO A 93 5.20 19.45 -2.69
CA PRO A 93 5.85 18.99 -3.92
C PRO A 93 4.81 18.91 -5.05
N VAL A 94 5.19 19.38 -6.24
CA VAL A 94 4.33 19.37 -7.43
C VAL A 94 4.71 18.19 -8.34
N LEU A 95 3.71 17.59 -8.98
CA LEU A 95 3.92 16.52 -9.96
C LEU A 95 4.66 17.08 -11.18
N ALA A 96 5.91 16.69 -11.36
CA ALA A 96 6.77 17.18 -12.43
C ALA A 96 6.84 16.22 -13.63
N VAL A 97 6.81 14.90 -13.38
CA VAL A 97 6.63 13.87 -14.41
C VAL A 97 5.34 13.13 -14.09
N PRO A 98 4.36 13.15 -15.01
CA PRO A 98 3.07 12.47 -14.82
C PRO A 98 3.22 10.99 -14.49
N VAL A 99 2.18 10.42 -13.87
CA VAL A 99 2.14 8.97 -13.62
C VAL A 99 2.24 8.21 -14.94
N THR A 100 3.23 7.35 -15.04
CA THR A 100 3.45 6.49 -16.21
C THR A 100 3.57 5.02 -15.79
N ALA A 101 3.08 4.15 -16.65
CA ALA A 101 3.29 2.71 -16.48
C ALA A 101 4.68 2.32 -16.99
N PHE A 102 5.29 1.31 -16.36
CA PHE A 102 6.54 0.70 -16.80
C PHE A 102 6.49 -0.82 -16.65
N THR A 103 7.36 -1.52 -17.37
CA THR A 103 7.48 -2.98 -17.30
C THR A 103 8.58 -3.36 -16.33
N PRO A 104 8.28 -3.95 -15.16
CA PRO A 104 9.28 -4.44 -14.23
C PRO A 104 10.13 -5.57 -14.85
N PRO A 105 11.39 -5.76 -14.44
CA PRO A 105 12.22 -6.87 -14.90
C PRO A 105 11.53 -8.23 -14.75
N GLY A 106 11.64 -9.08 -15.78
CA GLY A 106 11.05 -10.41 -15.77
C GLY A 106 9.53 -10.48 -15.95
N GLN A 107 8.86 -9.36 -16.21
CA GLN A 107 7.44 -9.29 -16.54
C GLN A 107 7.22 -8.89 -18.01
N SER A 108 6.08 -9.28 -18.58
CA SER A 108 5.74 -9.01 -19.99
C SER A 108 4.80 -7.82 -20.17
N ALA A 109 4.13 -7.38 -19.10
CA ALA A 109 3.19 -6.26 -19.12
C ALA A 109 3.74 -5.05 -18.37
N ALA A 110 3.30 -3.85 -18.74
CA ALA A 110 3.57 -2.62 -18.00
C ALA A 110 2.74 -2.60 -16.69
N SER A 111 3.13 -3.43 -15.74
CA SER A 111 2.41 -3.69 -14.48
C SER A 111 2.83 -2.78 -13.33
N GLY A 112 3.87 -1.99 -13.49
CA GLY A 112 4.33 -1.00 -12.52
C GLY A 112 3.86 0.41 -12.87
N LEU A 113 3.75 1.28 -11.86
CA LEU A 113 3.49 2.71 -11.99
C LEU A 113 4.62 3.51 -11.34
N LYS A 114 4.96 4.66 -11.92
CA LYS A 114 5.94 5.60 -11.37
C LYS A 114 5.51 7.04 -11.61
N ALA A 115 5.99 7.94 -10.75
CA ALA A 115 5.84 9.39 -10.87
C ALA A 115 7.02 10.11 -10.23
N VAL A 116 7.27 11.34 -10.66
CA VAL A 116 8.31 12.21 -10.10
C VAL A 116 7.71 13.55 -9.74
N PHE A 117 8.14 14.07 -8.60
CA PHE A 117 7.73 15.34 -8.04
C PHE A 117 8.94 16.27 -7.91
N ALA A 118 8.71 17.56 -8.08
CA ALA A 118 9.64 18.62 -7.75
C ALA A 118 9.22 19.25 -6.42
N PRO A 119 10.04 19.15 -5.35
CA PRO A 119 9.80 19.91 -4.13
C PRO A 119 9.89 21.41 -4.39
N GLU A 120 9.09 22.18 -3.69
CA GLU A 120 9.10 23.65 -3.80
C GLU A 120 10.15 24.23 -2.84
N GLU A 121 11.22 24.81 -3.40
CA GLU A 121 12.27 25.52 -2.64
C GLU A 121 12.83 24.76 -1.44
N VAL A 122 13.08 23.46 -1.61
CA VAL A 122 13.71 22.62 -0.59
C VAL A 122 15.19 22.50 -0.86
N GLU A 123 16.01 23.03 0.07
CA GLU A 123 17.45 22.89 -0.02
C GLU A 123 17.85 21.40 0.03
N GLY A 124 18.73 20.98 -0.90
CA GLY A 124 19.27 19.63 -0.92
C GLY A 124 18.35 18.56 -1.53
N ILE A 125 17.16 18.90 -2.05
CA ILE A 125 16.30 17.96 -2.79
C ILE A 125 15.78 18.67 -4.05
N ARG A 126 16.26 18.23 -5.22
CA ARG A 126 15.83 18.75 -6.52
C ARG A 126 14.65 17.97 -7.11
N SER A 127 14.63 16.66 -6.86
CA SER A 127 13.55 15.80 -7.29
C SER A 127 13.29 14.68 -6.28
N THR A 128 12.06 14.22 -6.21
CA THR A 128 11.65 13.04 -5.47
C THR A 128 10.76 12.16 -6.33
N GLY A 129 10.95 10.85 -6.28
CA GLY A 129 10.20 9.91 -7.09
C GLY A 129 9.63 8.75 -6.31
N VAL A 130 8.61 8.13 -6.89
CA VAL A 130 8.04 6.87 -6.41
C VAL A 130 7.76 5.94 -7.58
N ALA A 131 8.06 4.65 -7.38
CA ALA A 131 7.60 3.59 -8.25
C ALA A 131 7.01 2.47 -7.40
N LEU A 132 6.01 1.77 -7.95
CA LEU A 132 5.38 0.62 -7.30
C LEU A 132 4.97 -0.42 -8.33
N PHE A 133 5.29 -1.67 -8.05
CA PHE A 133 4.90 -2.81 -8.88
C PHE A 133 4.66 -4.05 -8.01
N VAL A 134 4.16 -5.12 -8.60
CA VAL A 134 3.84 -6.37 -7.90
C VAL A 134 4.73 -7.51 -8.39
N VAL A 135 5.16 -8.38 -7.47
CA VAL A 135 5.89 -9.62 -7.73
C VAL A 135 5.20 -10.74 -6.94
N GLY A 136 4.40 -11.56 -7.60
CA GLY A 136 3.55 -12.54 -6.92
C GLY A 136 2.64 -11.88 -5.88
N ASP A 137 2.73 -12.32 -4.64
CA ASP A 137 1.94 -11.79 -3.51
C ASP A 137 2.59 -10.59 -2.81
N TRP A 138 3.54 -9.91 -3.46
CA TRP A 138 4.32 -8.84 -2.85
C TRP A 138 4.30 -7.57 -3.69
N TYR A 139 4.14 -6.44 -3.03
CA TYR A 139 4.42 -5.14 -3.62
C TYR A 139 5.86 -4.75 -3.35
N VAL A 140 6.50 -4.20 -4.38
CA VAL A 140 7.80 -3.54 -4.30
C VAL A 140 7.59 -2.06 -4.55
N LYS A 141 7.96 -1.25 -3.58
CA LYS A 141 7.87 0.21 -3.65
C LYS A 141 9.27 0.81 -3.57
N LEU A 142 9.65 1.55 -4.59
CA LEU A 142 10.85 2.39 -4.62
C LEU A 142 10.44 3.82 -4.27
N ARG A 143 11.18 4.46 -3.39
CA ARG A 143 11.19 5.91 -3.19
C ARG A 143 12.60 6.42 -3.40
N ALA A 144 12.73 7.53 -4.09
CA ALA A 144 13.99 8.15 -4.42
C ALA A 144 13.96 9.63 -4.09
N ASN A 145 15.09 10.18 -3.61
CA ASN A 145 15.30 11.62 -3.51
C ASN A 145 16.70 11.93 -4.08
N SER A 146 16.82 13.03 -4.79
CA SER A 146 18.06 13.47 -5.38
C SER A 146 18.21 14.98 -5.27
N ALA A 147 19.42 15.41 -4.91
CA ALA A 147 19.84 16.80 -4.94
C ALA A 147 20.44 17.20 -6.31
N SER A 148 20.82 16.23 -7.14
CA SER A 148 21.49 16.49 -8.43
C SER A 148 20.57 16.28 -9.62
N LEU A 149 19.74 15.24 -9.64
CA LEU A 149 18.89 14.88 -10.78
C LEU A 149 17.70 15.82 -10.94
N ILE A 150 17.48 16.28 -12.16
CA ILE A 150 16.22 16.94 -12.53
C ILE A 150 15.09 15.91 -12.63
N PRO A 151 13.82 16.31 -12.53
CA PRO A 151 12.70 15.36 -12.56
C PRO A 151 12.66 14.42 -13.77
N SER A 152 13.03 14.89 -14.96
CA SER A 152 13.10 14.05 -16.18
C SER A 152 14.08 12.89 -16.02
N ASP A 153 15.25 13.15 -15.46
CA ASP A 153 16.33 12.16 -15.32
C ASP A 153 16.03 11.18 -14.17
N MET A 154 15.41 11.66 -13.09
CA MET A 154 14.94 10.84 -11.96
C MET A 154 14.06 9.69 -12.43
N SER A 155 13.21 9.91 -13.43
CA SER A 155 12.31 8.87 -13.96
C SER A 155 13.08 7.69 -14.54
N GLY A 156 14.10 7.95 -15.36
CA GLY A 156 14.98 6.94 -15.94
C GLY A 156 15.88 6.28 -14.88
N TRP A 157 16.41 7.07 -13.95
CA TRP A 157 17.24 6.58 -12.87
C TRP A 157 16.51 5.54 -12.01
N MET A 158 15.24 5.78 -11.64
CA MET A 158 14.44 4.82 -10.90
C MET A 158 14.26 3.49 -11.64
N GLU A 159 14.08 3.51 -12.99
CA GLU A 159 14.02 2.28 -13.78
C GLU A 159 15.35 1.55 -13.80
N GLY A 160 16.46 2.27 -13.93
CA GLY A 160 17.81 1.72 -13.84
C GLY A 160 18.03 0.97 -12.51
N VAL A 161 17.68 1.62 -11.40
CA VAL A 161 17.76 1.01 -10.06
C VAL A 161 16.87 -0.24 -9.95
N ILE A 162 15.64 -0.20 -10.48
CA ILE A 162 14.74 -1.36 -10.47
C ILE A 162 15.32 -2.50 -11.31
N ALA A 163 16.02 -2.22 -12.40
CA ALA A 163 16.65 -3.22 -13.26
C ALA A 163 17.79 -3.98 -12.56
N GLU A 164 18.40 -3.41 -11.52
CA GLU A 164 19.42 -4.09 -10.72
C GLU A 164 18.84 -5.15 -9.76
N LEU A 165 17.52 -5.11 -9.49
CA LEU A 165 16.87 -6.11 -8.64
C LEU A 165 16.77 -7.44 -9.38
N THR A 166 17.08 -8.55 -8.70
CA THR A 166 16.75 -9.87 -9.22
C THR A 166 15.33 -10.24 -8.77
N LEU A 167 14.41 -10.30 -9.72
CA LEU A 167 13.01 -10.60 -9.48
C LEU A 167 12.67 -11.99 -9.97
N PRO A 168 11.87 -12.77 -9.21
CA PRO A 168 11.27 -14.00 -9.73
C PRO A 168 10.43 -13.71 -10.98
N ALA A 169 10.49 -14.62 -11.95
CA ALA A 169 9.60 -14.54 -13.11
C ALA A 169 8.13 -14.56 -12.67
N GLY A 170 7.31 -13.75 -13.29
CA GLY A 170 5.89 -13.66 -12.95
C GLY A 170 5.11 -12.92 -14.01
N SER A 171 3.78 -13.01 -13.89
CA SER A 171 2.85 -12.23 -14.70
C SER A 171 2.00 -11.37 -13.78
N ALA A 172 1.77 -10.14 -14.18
CA ALA A 172 0.84 -9.24 -13.54
C ALA A 172 0.08 -8.46 -14.62
N PRO A 173 -1.15 -8.06 -14.37
CA PRO A 173 -1.90 -7.25 -15.33
C PRO A 173 -1.24 -5.88 -15.52
N ALA A 174 -1.40 -5.30 -16.71
CA ALA A 174 -0.98 -3.93 -16.95
C ALA A 174 -1.65 -2.98 -15.95
N ALA A 175 -0.88 -2.03 -15.44
CA ALA A 175 -1.35 -1.03 -14.49
C ALA A 175 -1.65 0.29 -15.20
N ALA A 176 -2.68 0.99 -14.74
CA ALA A 176 -3.01 2.32 -15.17
C ALA A 176 -3.24 3.22 -13.93
N PRO A 177 -2.97 4.52 -14.03
CA PRO A 177 -3.27 5.47 -12.96
C PRO A 177 -4.73 5.38 -12.55
N ILE A 178 -4.99 5.56 -11.24
CA ILE A 178 -6.35 5.55 -10.73
C ILE A 178 -7.05 6.87 -11.05
N ALA A 179 -8.30 6.80 -11.48
CA ALA A 179 -9.15 7.96 -11.69
C ALA A 179 -10.13 8.13 -10.52
N ASP A 180 -10.70 9.32 -10.39
CA ASP A 180 -11.81 9.54 -9.47
C ASP A 180 -13.03 8.75 -9.92
N CYS A 181 -13.85 8.30 -8.96
CA CYS A 181 -15.13 7.67 -9.26
C CYS A 181 -16.10 8.71 -9.82
N ALA A 182 -16.95 8.29 -10.79
CA ALA A 182 -17.93 9.17 -11.44
C ALA A 182 -18.92 9.83 -10.44
N ALA A 183 -19.22 9.14 -9.33
CA ALA A 183 -20.03 9.66 -8.24
C ALA A 183 -19.44 9.17 -6.91
N ARG A 184 -19.57 9.95 -5.85
CA ARG A 184 -19.16 9.54 -4.50
C ARG A 184 -20.16 8.57 -3.89
N LEU A 185 -19.66 7.70 -2.98
CA LEU A 185 -20.53 6.90 -2.13
C LEU A 185 -21.36 7.80 -1.23
N ASP A 186 -22.63 7.45 -1.13
CA ASP A 186 -23.47 7.97 -0.08
C ASP A 186 -23.45 6.99 1.11
N PHE A 187 -23.17 7.53 2.31
CA PHE A 187 -23.17 6.77 3.53
C PHE A 187 -24.42 7.14 4.32
N PRO A 188 -25.32 6.19 4.56
CA PRO A 188 -26.49 6.48 5.40
C PRO A 188 -26.06 6.94 6.78
N ASP A 189 -26.83 7.82 7.39
CA ASP A 189 -26.59 8.30 8.75
C ASP A 189 -26.74 7.11 9.73
N THR A 190 -25.61 6.56 10.16
CA THR A 190 -25.57 5.35 11.02
C THR A 190 -25.50 5.71 12.49
N SER A 191 -26.25 6.72 12.92
CA SER A 191 -26.36 7.08 14.34
C SER A 191 -27.09 6.00 15.19
N ALA A 192 -27.74 5.03 14.54
CA ALA A 192 -28.36 3.91 15.24
C ALA A 192 -27.41 2.70 15.29
N ASP A 193 -27.09 2.25 16.50
CA ASP A 193 -26.64 0.89 16.74
C ASP A 193 -27.73 -0.07 16.26
N SER A 194 -27.75 -0.36 14.96
CA SER A 194 -28.53 -1.45 14.43
C SER A 194 -27.88 -2.75 14.93
N THR A 195 -28.33 -3.22 16.09
CA THR A 195 -27.92 -4.50 16.67
C THR A 195 -28.31 -5.61 15.72
N LEU A 196 -27.35 -6.02 14.90
CA LEU A 196 -27.51 -7.23 14.10
C LEU A 196 -27.62 -8.43 15.04
N PRO A 197 -28.49 -9.43 14.73
CA PRO A 197 -28.52 -10.69 15.48
C PRO A 197 -27.12 -11.27 15.64
N ALA A 198 -26.82 -11.84 16.80
CA ALA A 198 -25.48 -12.38 17.11
C ALA A 198 -24.96 -13.37 16.04
N ALA A 199 -25.87 -14.12 15.39
CA ALA A 199 -25.53 -14.99 14.29
C ALA A 199 -24.97 -14.25 13.05
N MET A 200 -25.42 -13.01 12.80
CA MET A 200 -24.90 -12.19 11.71
C MET A 200 -23.58 -11.50 12.07
N LEU A 201 -23.33 -11.21 13.34
CA LEU A 201 -22.06 -10.64 13.78
C LEU A 201 -20.89 -11.60 13.54
N THR A 202 -21.16 -12.91 13.54
CA THR A 202 -20.16 -13.97 13.30
C THR A 202 -20.17 -14.53 11.88
N ALA A 203 -21.18 -14.24 11.06
CA ALA A 203 -21.30 -14.75 9.69
C ALA A 203 -20.14 -14.32 8.79
N GLY A 204 -19.61 -13.11 8.97
CA GLY A 204 -18.42 -12.63 8.26
C GLY A 204 -17.14 -13.42 8.55
N VAL A 205 -17.13 -14.30 9.56
CA VAL A 205 -15.97 -15.14 9.91
C VAL A 205 -15.83 -16.32 8.95
N LYS A 206 -16.93 -16.84 8.40
CA LYS A 206 -16.92 -17.99 7.49
C LYS A 206 -16.65 -17.60 6.03
N ASP A 207 -17.01 -16.39 5.65
CA ASP A 207 -16.81 -15.86 4.30
C ASP A 207 -15.51 -15.05 4.20
N ALA A 208 -14.46 -15.53 4.82
CA ALA A 208 -13.16 -14.87 4.97
C ALA A 208 -12.35 -14.70 3.66
N ALA A 209 -12.99 -14.66 2.50
CA ALA A 209 -12.43 -13.99 1.34
C ALA A 209 -12.43 -12.47 1.62
N ALA A 210 -11.60 -12.06 2.59
CA ALA A 210 -11.48 -10.66 2.97
C ALA A 210 -10.94 -9.78 1.83
N ARG A 211 -10.48 -10.41 0.74
CA ARG A 211 -9.92 -9.72 -0.41
C ARG A 211 -11.02 -9.29 -1.36
N ILE A 212 -11.04 -8.01 -1.69
CA ILE A 212 -11.85 -7.49 -2.79
C ILE A 212 -11.01 -7.59 -4.05
N GLU A 213 -11.41 -8.44 -4.97
CA GLU A 213 -10.78 -8.56 -6.27
C GLU A 213 -11.51 -7.69 -7.29
N SER A 214 -10.75 -6.93 -8.05
CA SER A 214 -11.29 -6.13 -9.15
C SER A 214 -10.18 -5.83 -10.17
N PRO A 215 -10.47 -5.89 -11.45
CA PRO A 215 -9.55 -5.46 -12.49
C PRO A 215 -9.42 -3.94 -12.55
N ARG A 216 -10.38 -3.20 -12.02
CA ARG A 216 -10.41 -1.73 -12.04
C ARG A 216 -10.82 -1.18 -10.69
N TRP A 217 -10.25 -0.05 -10.37
CA TRP A 217 -10.51 0.70 -9.16
C TRP A 217 -10.66 2.18 -9.48
N CYS A 218 -11.48 2.89 -8.71
CA CYS A 218 -11.53 4.35 -8.72
C CYS A 218 -11.35 4.91 -7.31
N LEU A 219 -10.84 6.13 -7.19
CA LEU A 219 -10.76 6.86 -5.94
C LEU A 219 -12.12 7.50 -5.65
N ASP A 220 -12.77 7.10 -4.56
CA ASP A 220 -14.03 7.73 -4.12
C ASP A 220 -13.76 9.03 -3.40
N ARG A 221 -12.96 8.97 -2.35
CA ARG A 221 -12.60 10.16 -1.55
C ARG A 221 -11.35 9.94 -0.70
N VAL A 222 -10.70 11.04 -0.41
CA VAL A 222 -9.75 11.13 0.68
C VAL A 222 -10.50 11.43 1.96
N VAL A 223 -10.19 10.70 3.02
CA VAL A 223 -10.82 10.86 4.33
C VAL A 223 -9.95 11.77 5.20
N ARG A 224 -8.68 11.38 5.39
CA ARG A 224 -7.74 12.14 6.21
C ARG A 224 -6.29 11.75 5.87
N GLY A 225 -5.46 12.74 5.58
CA GLY A 225 -4.05 12.48 5.27
C GLY A 225 -3.90 11.46 4.13
N ASN A 226 -3.23 10.35 4.38
CA ASN A 226 -3.08 9.24 3.43
C ASN A 226 -4.13 8.12 3.63
N GLN A 227 -5.29 8.43 4.19
CA GLN A 227 -6.43 7.52 4.30
C GLN A 227 -7.44 7.82 3.20
N ALA A 228 -7.76 6.84 2.37
CA ALA A 228 -8.65 7.05 1.23
C ALA A 228 -9.52 5.83 0.95
N VAL A 229 -10.70 6.09 0.35
CA VAL A 229 -11.68 5.09 -0.06
C VAL A 229 -11.54 4.83 -1.55
N TYR A 230 -11.41 3.56 -1.91
CA TYR A 230 -11.35 3.08 -3.27
C TYR A 230 -12.50 2.11 -3.54
N ARG A 231 -13.11 2.22 -4.72
CA ARG A 231 -14.20 1.33 -5.14
C ARG A 231 -13.77 0.41 -6.26
N PRO A 232 -14.09 -0.89 -6.15
CA PRO A 232 -13.90 -1.81 -7.25
C PRO A 232 -14.97 -1.54 -8.33
N ASP A 233 -14.56 -1.30 -9.57
CA ASP A 233 -15.44 -1.05 -10.73
C ASP A 233 -16.53 0.01 -10.49
N GLY A 234 -16.32 0.96 -9.59
CA GLY A 234 -17.31 1.98 -9.24
C GLY A 234 -18.49 1.46 -8.40
N ALA A 235 -18.37 0.28 -7.77
CA ALA A 235 -19.42 -0.32 -6.95
C ALA A 235 -20.01 0.67 -5.94
N SER A 236 -21.32 0.58 -5.68
CA SER A 236 -22.02 1.44 -4.72
C SER A 236 -22.26 0.80 -3.34
N ASP A 237 -21.92 -0.49 -3.19
CA ASP A 237 -22.24 -1.30 -2.01
C ASP A 237 -21.01 -1.88 -1.30
N ARG A 238 -19.81 -1.59 -1.80
CA ARG A 238 -18.55 -2.11 -1.27
C ARG A 238 -17.39 -1.17 -1.53
N TYR A 239 -16.39 -1.23 -0.69
CA TYR A 239 -15.18 -0.43 -0.87
C TYR A 239 -13.98 -0.98 -0.10
N LEU A 240 -12.79 -0.54 -0.51
CA LEU A 240 -11.55 -0.67 0.21
C LEU A 240 -11.22 0.69 0.85
N PHE A 241 -10.99 0.71 2.15
CA PHE A 241 -10.46 1.89 2.86
C PHE A 241 -9.00 1.65 3.19
N ALA A 242 -8.11 2.28 2.44
CA ALA A 242 -6.67 2.20 2.68
C ALA A 242 -6.28 3.05 3.89
N ALA A 243 -5.54 2.46 4.83
CA ALA A 243 -5.14 3.08 6.08
C ALA A 243 -3.61 3.36 6.14
N GLY A 244 -3.07 3.84 5.04
CA GLY A 244 -1.64 4.10 4.84
C GLY A 244 -1.19 3.67 3.45
N ASP A 245 0.11 3.48 3.23
CA ASP A 245 0.71 3.18 1.93
C ASP A 245 1.51 1.87 1.90
N SER A 246 1.20 0.94 2.81
CA SER A 246 1.91 -0.35 2.96
C SER A 246 0.97 -1.52 3.21
N GLY A 247 -0.11 -1.63 2.46
CA GLY A 247 -0.99 -2.81 2.45
C GLY A 247 -2.05 -2.86 3.57
N LYS A 248 -2.05 -1.96 4.55
CA LYS A 248 -3.10 -1.94 5.59
C LYS A 248 -4.39 -1.36 5.06
N ALA A 249 -5.48 -2.13 5.14
CA ALA A 249 -6.76 -1.69 4.62
C ALA A 249 -7.93 -2.29 5.38
N PHE A 250 -9.10 -1.66 5.26
CA PHE A 250 -10.38 -2.25 5.59
C PHE A 250 -11.10 -2.62 4.31
N ALA A 251 -11.55 -3.86 4.21
CA ALA A 251 -12.43 -4.32 3.14
C ALA A 251 -13.86 -4.37 3.66
N VAL A 252 -14.76 -3.65 2.99
CA VAL A 252 -16.19 -3.63 3.30
C VAL A 252 -16.93 -4.28 2.15
N GLN A 253 -17.70 -5.33 2.43
CA GLN A 253 -18.40 -6.11 1.40
C GLN A 253 -19.82 -6.46 1.83
N PRO A 254 -20.82 -6.41 0.91
CA PRO A 254 -22.19 -6.80 1.20
C PRO A 254 -22.33 -8.31 1.24
N HIS A 255 -23.23 -8.79 2.09
CA HIS A 255 -23.65 -10.18 2.19
C HIS A 255 -25.16 -10.28 2.37
N GLY A 256 -25.74 -11.44 2.05
CA GLY A 256 -27.16 -11.71 2.17
C GLY A 256 -28.01 -11.15 1.03
N ALA A 257 -29.30 -11.55 1.01
CA ALA A 257 -30.30 -11.01 0.10
C ALA A 257 -30.84 -9.64 0.61
N ALA A 258 -31.60 -8.93 -0.22
CA ALA A 258 -32.05 -7.56 0.07
C ALA A 258 -32.64 -7.35 1.48
N ALA A 259 -33.48 -8.27 1.95
CA ALA A 259 -34.14 -8.17 3.27
C ALA A 259 -33.22 -8.52 4.46
N THR A 260 -32.11 -9.20 4.21
CA THR A 260 -31.14 -9.65 5.22
C THR A 260 -29.73 -9.17 4.93
N ARG A 261 -29.63 -8.10 4.11
CA ARG A 261 -28.33 -7.56 3.71
C ARG A 261 -27.60 -6.97 4.91
N TYR A 262 -26.32 -7.29 5.00
CA TYR A 262 -25.38 -6.69 5.94
C TYR A 262 -24.03 -6.50 5.27
N HIS A 263 -23.15 -5.71 5.87
CA HIS A 263 -21.80 -5.48 5.38
C HIS A 263 -20.79 -6.08 6.36
N SER A 264 -19.95 -7.00 5.87
CA SER A 264 -18.77 -7.44 6.61
C SER A 264 -17.69 -6.36 6.59
N ILE A 265 -16.92 -6.29 7.66
CA ILE A 265 -15.79 -5.39 7.79
C ILE A 265 -14.57 -6.22 8.17
N ASN A 266 -13.58 -6.29 7.30
CA ASN A 266 -12.33 -6.97 7.55
C ASN A 266 -11.18 -5.97 7.55
N PHE A 267 -10.47 -5.86 8.67
CA PHE A 267 -9.24 -5.09 8.77
C PHE A 267 -8.04 -5.99 8.48
N LEU A 268 -7.37 -5.72 7.36
CA LEU A 268 -6.24 -6.49 6.86
C LEU A 268 -4.93 -5.84 7.26
N THR A 269 -4.05 -6.66 7.84
CA THR A 269 -2.66 -6.33 8.14
C THR A 269 -1.74 -7.30 7.42
N ALA A 270 -0.44 -7.12 7.54
CA ALA A 270 0.52 -7.98 6.86
C ALA A 270 0.41 -9.47 7.24
N ASP A 271 0.06 -9.78 8.48
CA ASP A 271 0.03 -11.14 9.03
C ASP A 271 -1.36 -11.65 9.42
N ARG A 272 -2.35 -10.75 9.51
CA ARG A 272 -3.68 -11.08 10.07
C ARG A 272 -4.81 -10.34 9.37
N THR A 273 -5.97 -10.97 9.39
CA THR A 273 -7.24 -10.32 9.15
C THR A 273 -8.04 -10.30 10.45
N PHE A 274 -8.51 -9.11 10.84
CA PHE A 274 -9.43 -8.92 11.95
C PHE A 274 -10.82 -8.67 11.41
N THR A 275 -11.78 -9.53 11.71
CA THR A 275 -13.19 -9.32 11.38
C THR A 275 -13.79 -8.44 12.46
N LEU A 276 -14.34 -7.31 12.07
CA LEU A 276 -15.04 -6.37 12.95
C LEU A 276 -16.55 -6.64 12.90
N PRO A 277 -17.33 -6.14 13.88
CA PRO A 277 -18.78 -6.31 13.88
C PRO A 277 -19.41 -5.84 12.57
N ALA A 278 -20.19 -6.72 11.93
CA ALA A 278 -20.90 -6.42 10.70
C ALA A 278 -21.91 -5.27 10.91
N GLN A 279 -22.24 -4.54 9.86
CA GLN A 279 -23.16 -3.39 9.88
C GLN A 279 -24.34 -3.67 8.94
N ALA A 280 -25.55 -3.29 9.33
CA ALA A 280 -26.75 -3.46 8.50
C ALA A 280 -26.72 -2.55 7.26
N ALA A 281 -26.18 -1.34 7.39
CA ALA A 281 -25.98 -0.41 6.29
C ALA A 281 -24.50 -0.33 5.89
N LEU A 282 -24.20 0.28 4.73
CA LEU A 282 -22.82 0.55 4.31
C LEU A 282 -22.16 1.51 5.32
N PRO A 283 -21.16 1.06 6.09
CA PRO A 283 -20.58 1.89 7.13
C PRO A 283 -19.70 3.00 6.54
N PRO A 284 -19.70 4.21 7.10
CA PRO A 284 -18.74 5.24 6.73
C PRO A 284 -17.33 4.89 7.24
N PRO A 285 -16.25 5.40 6.60
CA PRO A 285 -14.87 5.13 7.01
C PRO A 285 -14.56 5.43 8.48
N GLN A 286 -15.16 6.48 9.06
CA GLN A 286 -14.97 6.82 10.46
C GLN A 286 -15.44 5.70 11.39
N ARG A 287 -16.55 5.02 11.07
CA ARG A 287 -17.06 3.88 11.84
C ARG A 287 -16.05 2.73 11.88
N LEU A 288 -15.32 2.48 10.77
CA LEU A 288 -14.28 1.44 10.73
C LEU A 288 -13.13 1.77 11.68
N LEU A 289 -12.70 3.02 11.69
CA LEU A 289 -11.64 3.50 12.57
C LEU A 289 -12.05 3.40 14.04
N ASP A 290 -13.28 3.76 14.38
CA ASP A 290 -13.82 3.68 15.74
C ASP A 290 -13.89 2.24 16.25
N LEU A 291 -14.37 1.31 15.41
CA LEU A 291 -14.42 -0.12 15.74
C LEU A 291 -13.01 -0.70 15.96
N ALA A 292 -12.06 -0.35 15.09
CA ALA A 292 -10.68 -0.79 15.22
C ALA A 292 -9.99 -0.19 16.46
N ALA A 293 -10.20 1.11 16.73
CA ALA A 293 -9.67 1.79 17.91
C ALA A 293 -10.21 1.20 19.23
N ALA A 294 -11.50 0.83 19.25
CA ALA A 294 -12.14 0.16 20.37
C ALA A 294 -11.73 -1.33 20.51
N LYS A 295 -10.88 -1.85 19.61
CA LYS A 295 -10.44 -3.26 19.54
C LYS A 295 -11.62 -4.25 19.50
N ARG A 296 -12.71 -3.86 18.87
CA ARG A 296 -13.93 -4.68 18.74
C ARG A 296 -13.80 -5.66 17.58
N SER A 297 -12.85 -6.60 17.63
CA SER A 297 -12.82 -7.71 16.69
C SER A 297 -13.65 -8.87 17.21
N VAL A 298 -14.48 -9.45 16.33
CA VAL A 298 -15.27 -10.67 16.63
C VAL A 298 -14.50 -11.93 16.27
N ALA A 299 -13.52 -11.81 15.37
CA ALA A 299 -12.60 -12.88 15.01
C ALA A 299 -11.28 -12.31 14.53
N ALA A 300 -10.23 -13.14 14.55
CA ALA A 300 -8.95 -12.86 13.93
C ALA A 300 -8.41 -14.16 13.32
N SER A 301 -7.97 -14.09 12.09
CA SER A 301 -7.30 -15.19 11.39
C SER A 301 -5.88 -14.77 11.02
N LYS A 302 -4.95 -15.74 11.08
CA LYS A 302 -3.61 -15.54 10.49
C LYS A 302 -3.75 -15.66 8.98
N THR A 303 -3.13 -14.75 8.27
CA THR A 303 -3.05 -14.77 6.81
C THR A 303 -1.63 -15.09 6.33
N TRP A 304 -0.71 -15.32 7.27
CA TRP A 304 0.65 -15.70 6.99
C TRP A 304 1.23 -16.62 8.09
N PRO A 305 2.02 -17.68 7.77
CA PRO A 305 2.13 -18.19 6.39
C PRO A 305 0.76 -18.56 5.84
N THR A 306 0.62 -18.50 4.52
CA THR A 306 -0.61 -18.92 3.85
C THR A 306 -0.89 -20.37 4.24
N PRO A 307 -2.10 -20.72 4.68
CA PRO A 307 -2.45 -22.07 5.12
C PRO A 307 -2.16 -23.12 4.06
#